data_265ed784ec0b912816ffdc5fba87d84b
#
_entry.id   265ed784ec0b912816ffdc5fba87d84b
#
_cell.length_a   1.000
_cell.length_b   1.000
_cell.length_c   1.000
_cell.angle_alpha   90.00
_cell.angle_beta   90.00
_cell.angle_gamma   90.00
#
_symmetry.space_group_name_H-M   'P 1'
#
loop_
_entity.id
_entity.type
_entity.pdbx_description
1 polymer ?
#
loop_
_entity_poly.entity_id
_entity_poly.type
_entity_poly.pdbx_seq_one_letter_code
_entity_poly.pdbx_strand_id
1 'polypeptide(L)'
;MTDWTPDDREANLRDRRVQYETAGLDVADVDADPVVQWERWHRQALDAGVAEPNAMSVATVDDAGAPDARIVLVRGADERGLVFYTNYRSAKSRHLDARPVAAAVFSWLDLHRQVRLRATVERVSLAESDAYFASRPRGSQLGAWASPQSEEIADRSALEALAIAYDEEFADVEVPRPPHWGGWRLVPIEWEFWQGR
;
A
#
# COMPACT_ATOMS: atom_id res chain seq x y z
N MET A 1 30.78 9.60 2.40
CA MET A 1 30.39 8.75 1.25
C MET A 1 31.37 7.61 1.24
N THR A 2 30.94 6.41 1.58
CA THR A 2 31.80 5.20 1.49
C THR A 2 31.81 4.78 0.03
N ASP A 3 32.96 4.90 -0.64
CA ASP A 3 33.19 4.39 -1.99
C ASP A 3 33.19 2.85 -1.93
N TRP A 4 32.04 2.27 -2.24
CA TRP A 4 31.89 0.82 -2.31
C TRP A 4 32.44 0.30 -3.63
N THR A 5 33.44 -0.57 -3.57
CA THR A 5 33.90 -1.33 -4.74
C THR A 5 32.85 -2.39 -5.15
N PRO A 6 32.89 -2.92 -6.38
CA PRO A 6 32.03 -4.04 -6.78
C PRO A 6 32.17 -5.26 -5.86
N ASP A 7 33.38 -5.59 -5.43
CA ASP A 7 33.68 -6.71 -4.53
C ASP A 7 33.11 -6.49 -3.12
N ASP A 8 33.16 -5.25 -2.59
CA ASP A 8 32.56 -4.91 -1.30
C ASP A 8 31.03 -5.03 -1.34
N ARG A 9 30.40 -4.71 -2.49
CA ARG A 9 28.94 -4.88 -2.65
C ARG A 9 28.54 -6.34 -2.66
N GLU A 10 29.28 -7.18 -3.38
CA GLU A 10 28.98 -8.61 -3.48
C GLU A 10 29.19 -9.31 -2.14
N ALA A 11 30.30 -9.04 -1.44
CA ALA A 11 30.56 -9.56 -0.09
C ALA A 11 29.45 -9.13 0.90
N ASN A 12 29.09 -7.84 0.92
CA ASN A 12 28.06 -7.32 1.82
C ASN A 12 26.68 -7.98 1.63
N LEU A 13 26.30 -8.31 0.39
CA LEU A 13 25.03 -9.00 0.12
C LEU A 13 25.06 -10.48 0.52
N ARG A 14 26.20 -11.15 0.35
CA ARG A 14 26.36 -12.57 0.69
C ARG A 14 26.44 -12.83 2.18
N ASP A 15 27.08 -11.93 2.93
CA ASP A 15 27.37 -12.10 4.36
C ASP A 15 26.22 -11.66 5.27
N ARG A 16 25.17 -11.04 4.73
CA ARG A 16 23.97 -10.65 5.49
C ARG A 16 22.98 -11.81 5.69
N ARG A 17 23.46 -12.96 6.07
CA ARG A 17 22.60 -14.07 6.50
C ARG A 17 22.30 -13.91 7.98
N VAL A 18 21.03 -13.75 8.32
CA VAL A 18 20.54 -13.80 9.70
C VAL A 18 19.90 -15.17 9.90
N GLN A 19 20.35 -15.89 10.92
CA GLN A 19 19.66 -17.10 11.36
C GLN A 19 18.44 -16.66 12.17
N TYR A 20 17.26 -17.08 11.73
CA TYR A 20 16.03 -16.76 12.42
C TYR A 20 15.88 -17.66 13.66
N GLU A 21 15.77 -17.04 14.84
CA GLU A 21 15.51 -17.74 16.10
C GLU A 21 14.05 -17.53 16.50
N THR A 22 13.13 -18.06 15.72
CA THR A 22 11.70 -17.96 15.99
C THR A 22 11.09 -19.33 16.28
N ALA A 23 9.94 -19.36 16.97
CA ALA A 23 9.20 -20.58 17.24
C ALA A 23 8.65 -21.28 15.96
N GLY A 24 8.77 -20.60 14.80
CA GLY A 24 8.17 -21.06 13.55
C GLY A 24 6.67 -20.80 13.49
N LEU A 25 6.00 -21.44 12.55
CA LEU A 25 4.56 -21.40 12.35
C LEU A 25 4.07 -22.81 12.10
N ASP A 26 3.11 -23.27 12.88
CA ASP A 26 2.44 -24.55 12.67
C ASP A 26 0.98 -24.32 12.23
N VAL A 27 0.38 -25.31 11.58
CA VAL A 27 -1.02 -25.21 11.11
C VAL A 27 -1.99 -24.93 12.27
N ALA A 28 -1.68 -25.46 13.47
CA ALA A 28 -2.48 -25.23 14.67
C ALA A 28 -2.43 -23.76 15.15
N ASP A 29 -1.44 -22.99 14.73
CA ASP A 29 -1.25 -21.58 15.12
C ASP A 29 -1.95 -20.61 14.15
N VAL A 30 -2.46 -21.12 13.03
CA VAL A 30 -3.10 -20.32 11.98
C VAL A 30 -4.60 -20.34 12.14
N ASP A 31 -5.24 -19.17 12.09
CA ASP A 31 -6.69 -19.08 12.07
C ASP A 31 -7.25 -19.62 10.75
N ALA A 32 -8.42 -20.26 10.81
CA ALA A 32 -9.10 -20.76 9.61
C ALA A 32 -9.59 -19.62 8.69
N ASP A 33 -9.90 -18.45 9.27
CA ASP A 33 -10.21 -17.23 8.52
C ASP A 33 -8.91 -16.43 8.28
N PRO A 34 -8.47 -16.29 7.03
CA PRO A 34 -7.23 -15.58 6.72
C PRO A 34 -7.28 -14.08 7.04
N VAL A 35 -8.45 -13.44 7.06
CA VAL A 35 -8.59 -12.03 7.47
C VAL A 35 -8.34 -11.91 8.96
N VAL A 36 -8.91 -12.81 9.77
CA VAL A 36 -8.65 -12.86 11.22
C VAL A 36 -7.18 -13.16 11.50
N GLN A 37 -6.57 -14.06 10.71
CA GLN A 37 -5.13 -14.34 10.82
C GLN A 37 -4.29 -13.11 10.49
N TRP A 38 -4.62 -12.38 9.43
CA TRP A 38 -3.93 -11.16 9.05
C TRP A 38 -4.08 -10.07 10.12
N GLU A 39 -5.28 -9.85 10.66
CA GLU A 39 -5.53 -8.89 11.73
C GLU A 39 -4.72 -9.22 13.00
N ARG A 40 -4.65 -10.49 13.37
CA ARG A 40 -3.84 -10.95 14.51
C ARG A 40 -2.37 -10.64 14.30
N TRP A 41 -1.81 -10.93 13.14
CA TRP A 41 -0.41 -10.66 12.83
C TRP A 41 -0.13 -9.18 12.67
N HIS A 42 -1.05 -8.42 12.09
CA HIS A 42 -0.95 -6.96 12.00
C HIS A 42 -0.92 -6.31 13.38
N ARG A 43 -1.76 -6.75 14.31
CA ARG A 43 -1.74 -6.28 15.70
C ARG A 43 -0.41 -6.60 16.39
N GLN A 44 0.10 -7.81 16.21
CA GLN A 44 1.41 -8.20 16.75
C GLN A 44 2.55 -7.34 16.14
N ALA A 45 2.45 -6.95 14.87
CA ALA A 45 3.42 -6.06 14.25
C ALA A 45 3.33 -4.63 14.83
N LEU A 46 2.13 -4.12 15.10
CA LEU A 46 1.93 -2.86 15.82
C LEU A 46 2.54 -2.90 17.23
N ASP A 47 2.24 -3.94 18.00
CA ASP A 47 2.72 -4.11 19.37
C ASP A 47 4.25 -4.25 19.44
N ALA A 48 4.86 -4.84 18.42
CA ALA A 48 6.30 -4.96 18.26
C ALA A 48 6.99 -3.67 17.75
N GLY A 49 6.23 -2.62 17.43
CA GLY A 49 6.77 -1.36 16.96
C GLY A 49 7.27 -1.37 15.51
N VAL A 50 6.79 -2.29 14.68
CA VAL A 50 7.12 -2.29 13.25
C VAL A 50 6.65 -0.98 12.63
N ALA A 51 7.52 -0.31 11.89
CA ALA A 51 7.19 0.92 11.20
C ALA A 51 6.14 0.65 10.09
N GLU A 52 5.03 1.40 10.12
CA GLU A 52 3.94 1.31 9.14
C GLU A 52 3.48 -0.13 8.82
N PRO A 53 3.04 -0.92 9.81
CA PRO A 53 2.70 -2.33 9.61
C PRO A 53 1.51 -2.54 8.65
N ASN A 54 0.78 -1.49 8.34
CA ASN A 54 -0.27 -1.44 7.33
C ASN A 54 0.23 -1.11 5.91
N ALA A 55 1.55 -0.92 5.73
CA ALA A 55 2.13 -0.75 4.41
C ALA A 55 2.19 -2.10 3.67
N MET A 56 1.73 -2.12 2.42
CA MET A 56 1.85 -3.28 1.55
C MET A 56 2.41 -2.89 0.18
N SER A 57 3.24 -3.75 -0.39
CA SER A 57 3.60 -3.66 -1.81
C SER A 57 2.47 -4.25 -2.65
N VAL A 58 1.87 -3.44 -3.53
CA VAL A 58 0.85 -3.90 -4.48
C VAL A 58 1.45 -3.98 -5.87
N ALA A 59 1.40 -5.17 -6.46
CA ALA A 59 1.79 -5.44 -7.84
C ALA A 59 0.54 -5.45 -8.73
N THR A 60 0.64 -4.76 -9.85
CA THR A 60 -0.38 -4.65 -10.90
C THR A 60 0.26 -4.92 -12.25
N VAL A 61 -0.52 -5.20 -13.27
CA VAL A 61 -0.02 -5.52 -14.62
C VAL A 61 -0.59 -4.50 -15.59
N ASP A 62 0.27 -3.93 -16.43
CA ASP A 62 -0.14 -2.99 -17.48
C ASP A 62 -0.78 -3.69 -18.68
N ASP A 63 -1.18 -2.90 -19.67
CA ASP A 63 -1.82 -3.42 -20.91
C ASP A 63 -0.88 -4.32 -21.72
N ALA A 64 0.43 -4.09 -21.64
CA ALA A 64 1.45 -4.90 -22.31
C ALA A 64 1.77 -6.21 -21.56
N GLY A 65 1.25 -6.39 -20.34
CA GLY A 65 1.54 -7.54 -19.48
C GLY A 65 2.77 -7.35 -18.60
N ALA A 66 3.36 -6.16 -18.55
CA ALA A 66 4.49 -5.88 -17.68
C ALA A 66 4.02 -5.61 -16.24
N PRO A 67 4.64 -6.27 -15.23
CA PRO A 67 4.32 -6.03 -13.84
C PRO A 67 4.95 -4.72 -13.36
N ASP A 68 4.24 -4.01 -12.49
CA ASP A 68 4.70 -2.82 -11.80
C ASP A 68 4.27 -2.88 -10.33
N ALA A 69 5.11 -2.40 -9.40
CA ALA A 69 4.86 -2.49 -7.97
C ALA A 69 5.15 -1.18 -7.23
N ARG A 70 4.38 -0.90 -6.18
CA ARG A 70 4.54 0.26 -5.29
C ARG A 70 3.98 -0.04 -3.92
N ILE A 71 4.41 0.74 -2.94
CA ILE A 71 3.83 0.67 -1.59
C ILE A 71 2.55 1.50 -1.56
N VAL A 72 1.51 0.93 -0.92
CA VAL A 72 0.28 1.61 -0.53
C VAL A 72 -0.05 1.24 0.91
N LEU A 73 -0.90 2.04 1.56
CA LEU A 73 -1.31 1.80 2.94
C LEU A 73 -2.72 1.22 2.98
N VAL A 74 -2.89 0.08 3.64
CA VAL A 74 -4.22 -0.47 3.97
C VAL A 74 -4.90 0.50 4.94
N ARG A 75 -6.16 0.81 4.65
CA ARG A 75 -7.01 1.73 5.41
C ARG A 75 -8.34 1.12 5.83
N GLY A 76 -8.61 -0.09 5.42
CA GLY A 76 -9.75 -0.88 5.83
C GLY A 76 -9.48 -2.36 5.59
N ALA A 77 -9.98 -3.19 6.49
CA ALA A 77 -10.00 -4.64 6.40
C ALA A 77 -11.36 -5.12 6.92
N ASP A 78 -12.02 -5.96 6.16
CA ASP A 78 -13.25 -6.64 6.55
C ASP A 78 -13.31 -8.01 5.85
N GLU A 79 -14.39 -8.76 6.04
CA GLU A 79 -14.61 -10.09 5.45
C GLU A 79 -14.54 -10.09 3.91
N ARG A 80 -14.69 -8.94 3.27
CA ARG A 80 -14.58 -8.78 1.80
C ARG A 80 -13.14 -8.57 1.35
N GLY A 81 -12.21 -8.24 2.27
CA GLY A 81 -10.80 -8.04 1.97
C GLY A 81 -10.21 -6.72 2.44
N LEU A 82 -9.16 -6.26 1.75
CA LEU A 82 -8.34 -5.12 2.16
C LEU A 82 -8.59 -3.90 1.26
N VAL A 83 -8.70 -2.71 1.86
CA VAL A 83 -8.97 -1.46 1.15
C VAL A 83 -7.78 -0.52 1.23
N PHE A 84 -7.39 0.06 0.10
CA PHE A 84 -6.48 1.20 0.02
C PHE A 84 -7.08 2.31 -0.84
N TYR A 85 -6.62 3.56 -0.63
CA TYR A 85 -7.13 4.72 -1.35
C TYR A 85 -6.03 5.39 -2.16
N THR A 86 -6.38 5.87 -3.35
CA THR A 86 -5.41 6.45 -4.29
C THR A 86 -6.09 7.35 -5.33
N ASN A 87 -5.28 7.98 -6.17
CA ASN A 87 -5.74 8.67 -7.36
C ASN A 87 -6.10 7.66 -8.46
N TYR A 88 -7.31 7.70 -8.98
CA TYR A 88 -7.80 6.82 -10.04
C TYR A 88 -7.12 7.06 -11.41
N ARG A 89 -6.44 8.20 -11.59
CA ARG A 89 -5.63 8.48 -12.79
C ARG A 89 -4.18 7.99 -12.67
N SER A 90 -3.77 7.46 -11.50
CA SER A 90 -2.42 6.93 -11.32
C SER A 90 -2.17 5.67 -12.17
N ALA A 91 -0.90 5.36 -12.44
CA ALA A 91 -0.51 4.17 -13.19
C ALA A 91 -1.17 2.89 -12.65
N LYS A 92 -1.09 2.67 -11.32
CA LYS A 92 -1.72 1.50 -10.69
C LYS A 92 -3.22 1.41 -10.94
N SER A 93 -3.92 2.54 -10.91
CA SER A 93 -5.37 2.54 -11.11
C SER A 93 -5.75 2.29 -12.57
N ARG A 94 -4.97 2.81 -13.53
CA ARG A 94 -5.16 2.48 -14.95
C ARG A 94 -4.96 0.97 -15.18
N HIS A 95 -3.94 0.37 -14.55
CA HIS A 95 -3.72 -1.08 -14.63
C HIS A 95 -4.91 -1.87 -14.06
N LEU A 96 -5.44 -1.44 -12.88
CA LEU A 96 -6.57 -2.10 -12.22
C LEU A 96 -7.89 -1.91 -12.96
N ASP A 97 -8.11 -0.78 -13.62
CA ASP A 97 -9.28 -0.56 -14.49
C ASP A 97 -9.24 -1.49 -15.72
N ALA A 98 -8.06 -1.67 -16.31
CA ALA A 98 -7.88 -2.53 -17.48
C ALA A 98 -7.85 -4.03 -17.11
N ARG A 99 -7.22 -4.37 -15.98
CA ARG A 99 -7.07 -5.74 -15.46
C ARG A 99 -7.30 -5.74 -13.96
N PRO A 100 -8.51 -6.07 -13.50
CA PRO A 100 -8.91 -6.00 -12.10
C PRO A 100 -8.33 -7.15 -11.26
N VAL A 101 -7.01 -7.34 -11.31
CA VAL A 101 -6.26 -8.32 -10.53
C VAL A 101 -5.00 -7.69 -9.95
N ALA A 102 -4.61 -8.13 -8.77
CA ALA A 102 -3.40 -7.68 -8.12
C ALA A 102 -2.81 -8.78 -7.22
N ALA A 103 -1.53 -8.64 -6.93
CA ALA A 103 -0.90 -9.32 -5.81
C ALA A 103 -0.46 -8.27 -4.78
N ALA A 104 -0.47 -8.63 -3.50
CA ALA A 104 0.04 -7.76 -2.45
C ALA A 104 0.92 -8.52 -1.47
N VAL A 105 1.88 -7.82 -0.88
CA VAL A 105 2.82 -8.38 0.10
C VAL A 105 2.99 -7.40 1.26
N PHE A 106 2.82 -7.90 2.48
CA PHE A 106 3.28 -7.27 3.72
C PHE A 106 4.61 -7.88 4.10
N SER A 107 5.61 -7.05 4.38
CA SER A 107 6.95 -7.48 4.78
C SER A 107 7.27 -6.94 6.18
N TRP A 108 7.03 -7.74 7.21
CA TRP A 108 7.37 -7.41 8.60
C TRP A 108 8.72 -8.06 8.93
N LEU A 109 9.78 -7.49 8.37
CA LEU A 109 11.14 -8.05 8.41
C LEU A 109 11.67 -8.23 9.83
N ASP A 110 11.37 -7.29 10.72
CA ASP A 110 11.78 -7.35 12.13
C ASP A 110 11.17 -8.55 12.88
N LEU A 111 10.05 -9.06 12.39
CA LEU A 111 9.38 -10.26 12.92
C LEU A 111 9.67 -11.49 12.09
N HIS A 112 10.49 -11.38 11.06
CA HIS A 112 10.72 -12.44 10.07
C HIS A 112 9.41 -13.01 9.50
N ARG A 113 8.44 -12.12 9.23
CA ARG A 113 7.11 -12.48 8.71
C ARG A 113 6.84 -11.86 7.37
N GLN A 114 6.17 -12.63 6.52
CA GLN A 114 5.60 -12.15 5.28
C GLN A 114 4.15 -12.63 5.18
N VAL A 115 3.26 -11.75 4.77
CA VAL A 115 1.92 -12.13 4.31
C VAL A 115 1.79 -11.69 2.87
N ARG A 116 1.39 -12.60 2.01
CA ARG A 116 1.05 -12.25 0.63
C ARG A 116 -0.34 -12.75 0.26
N LEU A 117 -0.94 -12.06 -0.69
CA LEU A 117 -2.25 -12.44 -1.23
C LEU A 117 -2.29 -12.21 -2.73
N ARG A 118 -3.14 -12.98 -3.40
CA ARG A 118 -3.62 -12.72 -4.76
C ARG A 118 -5.09 -12.36 -4.68
N ALA A 119 -5.52 -11.39 -5.47
CA ALA A 119 -6.86 -10.84 -5.36
C ALA A 119 -7.43 -10.45 -6.72
N THR A 120 -8.74 -10.54 -6.86
CA THR A 120 -9.47 -9.65 -7.75
C THR A 120 -9.62 -8.29 -7.10
N VAL A 121 -9.89 -7.25 -7.89
CA VAL A 121 -9.92 -5.88 -7.38
C VAL A 121 -11.19 -5.19 -7.84
N GLU A 122 -11.83 -4.47 -6.94
CA GLU A 122 -13.02 -3.67 -7.23
C GLU A 122 -12.91 -2.27 -6.63
N ARG A 123 -13.62 -1.30 -7.17
CA ARG A 123 -13.72 0.02 -6.56
C ARG A 123 -14.66 -0.06 -5.35
N VAL A 124 -14.28 0.58 -4.24
CA VAL A 124 -15.21 0.76 -3.12
C VAL A 124 -16.32 1.75 -3.51
N SER A 125 -17.40 1.77 -2.75
CA SER A 125 -18.50 2.69 -2.98
C SER A 125 -18.05 4.16 -2.87
N LEU A 126 -18.81 5.05 -3.51
CA LEU A 126 -18.57 6.49 -3.39
C LEU A 126 -18.70 6.94 -1.93
N ALA A 127 -19.68 6.40 -1.20
CA ALA A 127 -19.90 6.73 0.21
C ALA A 127 -18.71 6.31 1.09
N GLU A 128 -18.11 5.11 0.88
CA GLU A 128 -16.89 4.69 1.58
C GLU A 128 -15.71 5.62 1.25
N SER A 129 -15.58 6.01 -0.03
CA SER A 129 -14.53 6.93 -0.46
C SER A 129 -14.70 8.32 0.13
N ASP A 130 -15.93 8.85 0.18
CA ASP A 130 -16.25 10.16 0.75
C ASP A 130 -15.99 10.16 2.27
N ALA A 131 -16.45 9.15 2.98
CA ALA A 131 -16.26 9.02 4.43
C ALA A 131 -14.77 8.96 4.79
N TYR A 132 -13.99 8.14 4.09
CA TYR A 132 -12.55 8.07 4.34
C TYR A 132 -11.85 9.38 3.94
N PHE A 133 -12.21 10.01 2.81
CA PHE A 133 -11.61 11.27 2.39
C PHE A 133 -11.82 12.38 3.42
N ALA A 134 -13.02 12.50 3.97
CA ALA A 134 -13.36 13.47 5.01
C ALA A 134 -12.54 13.29 6.30
N SER A 135 -12.16 12.07 6.63
CA SER A 135 -11.33 11.75 7.82
C SER A 135 -9.85 12.12 7.66
N ARG A 136 -9.39 12.44 6.44
CA ARG A 136 -7.98 12.76 6.19
C ARG A 136 -7.62 14.16 6.69
N PRO A 137 -6.38 14.38 7.15
CA PRO A 137 -5.88 15.72 7.43
C PRO A 137 -6.04 16.64 6.20
N ARG A 138 -6.41 17.92 6.42
CA ARG A 138 -6.64 18.91 5.35
C ARG A 138 -5.50 18.95 4.32
N GLY A 139 -4.24 18.97 4.74
CA GLY A 139 -3.10 18.95 3.81
C GLY A 139 -3.05 17.72 2.92
N SER A 140 -3.53 16.57 3.41
CA SER A 140 -3.66 15.35 2.59
C SER A 140 -4.86 15.41 1.63
N GLN A 141 -5.92 16.11 2.01
CA GLN A 141 -7.07 16.35 1.14
C GLN A 141 -6.68 17.28 -0.03
N LEU A 142 -6.00 18.40 0.27
CA LEU A 142 -5.47 19.33 -0.74
C LEU A 142 -4.45 18.66 -1.66
N GLY A 143 -3.56 17.83 -1.12
CA GLY A 143 -2.61 17.06 -1.91
C GLY A 143 -3.26 16.09 -2.91
N ALA A 144 -4.46 15.60 -2.61
CA ALA A 144 -5.21 14.75 -3.55
C ALA A 144 -5.75 15.52 -4.75
N TRP A 145 -6.01 16.81 -4.61
CA TRP A 145 -6.38 17.72 -5.70
C TRP A 145 -5.14 18.15 -6.50
N ALA A 146 -4.08 18.55 -5.80
CA ALA A 146 -2.90 19.18 -6.41
C ALA A 146 -1.98 18.18 -7.13
N SER A 147 -1.98 16.89 -6.75
CA SER A 147 -1.01 15.93 -7.28
C SER A 147 -1.54 15.14 -8.48
N PRO A 148 -1.03 15.37 -9.71
CA PRO A 148 -1.28 14.52 -10.88
C PRO A 148 -0.47 13.22 -10.76
N GLN A 149 -0.88 12.34 -9.88
CA GLN A 149 -0.11 11.15 -9.49
C GLN A 149 0.26 10.26 -10.69
N SER A 150 1.55 9.93 -10.82
CA SER A 150 2.16 9.14 -11.91
C SER A 150 2.21 9.89 -13.25
N GLU A 151 2.16 11.21 -13.24
CA GLU A 151 2.37 12.06 -14.40
C GLU A 151 3.63 12.92 -14.19
N GLU A 152 4.29 13.28 -15.27
CA GLU A 152 5.41 14.22 -15.22
C GLU A 152 4.87 15.63 -14.95
N ILE A 153 5.59 16.36 -14.11
CA ILE A 153 5.35 17.79 -13.85
C ILE A 153 6.61 18.57 -14.21
N ALA A 154 6.44 19.85 -14.54
CA ALA A 154 7.57 20.68 -14.98
C ALA A 154 8.67 20.75 -13.92
N ASP A 155 8.31 20.99 -12.66
CA ASP A 155 9.23 21.06 -11.53
C ASP A 155 8.45 21.03 -10.20
N ARG A 156 9.17 21.13 -9.10
CA ARG A 156 8.59 21.20 -7.75
C ARG A 156 7.73 22.44 -7.54
N SER A 157 8.12 23.57 -8.12
CA SER A 157 7.38 24.83 -7.94
C SER A 157 5.99 24.78 -8.60
N ALA A 158 5.84 24.04 -9.69
CA ALA A 158 4.53 23.81 -10.31
C ALA A 158 3.59 23.02 -9.38
N LEU A 159 4.10 22.02 -8.65
CA LEU A 159 3.31 21.27 -7.66
C LEU A 159 2.93 22.14 -6.46
N GLU A 160 3.87 22.96 -5.97
CA GLU A 160 3.64 23.88 -4.85
C GLU A 160 2.59 24.96 -5.23
N ALA A 161 2.64 25.49 -6.46
CA ALA A 161 1.64 26.44 -6.96
C ALA A 161 0.24 25.83 -7.03
N LEU A 162 0.12 24.57 -7.48
CA LEU A 162 -1.17 23.86 -7.45
C LEU A 162 -1.69 23.66 -6.03
N ALA A 163 -0.82 23.32 -5.09
CA ALA A 163 -1.22 23.13 -3.68
C ALA A 163 -1.71 24.44 -3.06
N ILE A 164 -1.05 25.58 -3.35
CA ILE A 164 -1.48 26.90 -2.90
C ILE A 164 -2.83 27.27 -3.53
N ALA A 165 -2.99 27.09 -4.84
CA ALA A 165 -4.24 27.43 -5.54
C ALA A 165 -5.45 26.67 -4.96
N TYR A 166 -5.30 25.36 -4.67
CA TYR A 166 -6.37 24.59 -4.04
C TYR A 166 -6.59 24.94 -2.56
N ASP A 167 -5.55 25.36 -1.83
CA ASP A 167 -5.75 25.83 -0.45
C ASP A 167 -6.52 27.15 -0.42
N GLU A 168 -6.27 28.06 -1.36
CA GLU A 168 -7.04 29.29 -1.56
C GLU A 168 -8.47 29.01 -2.02
N GLU A 169 -8.66 28.08 -2.98
CA GLU A 169 -9.99 27.71 -3.50
C GLU A 169 -10.91 27.15 -2.39
N PHE A 170 -10.34 26.37 -1.47
CA PHE A 170 -11.09 25.75 -0.39
C PHE A 170 -10.88 26.41 0.98
N ALA A 171 -10.40 27.68 1.04
CA ALA A 171 -9.99 28.33 2.29
C ALA A 171 -11.08 28.29 3.38
N ASP A 172 -12.32 28.58 3.02
CA ASP A 172 -13.46 28.74 3.94
C ASP A 172 -14.48 27.60 3.86
N VAL A 173 -14.14 26.49 3.21
CA VAL A 173 -15.05 25.34 3.02
C VAL A 173 -14.37 24.03 3.32
N GLU A 174 -15.17 23.00 3.58
CA GLU A 174 -14.67 21.63 3.63
C GLU A 174 -14.15 21.23 2.24
N VAL A 175 -12.96 20.61 2.20
CA VAL A 175 -12.36 20.15 0.94
C VAL A 175 -13.15 18.94 0.43
N PRO A 176 -13.84 19.04 -0.70
CA PRO A 176 -14.58 17.91 -1.25
C PRO A 176 -13.62 16.86 -1.81
N ARG A 177 -14.04 15.60 -1.87
CA ARG A 177 -13.24 14.56 -2.52
C ARG A 177 -13.17 14.79 -4.02
N PRO A 178 -11.95 14.79 -4.62
CA PRO A 178 -11.83 14.87 -6.08
C PRO A 178 -12.51 13.68 -6.76
N PRO A 179 -13.16 13.86 -7.91
CA PRO A 179 -13.82 12.74 -8.62
C PRO A 179 -12.83 11.66 -9.09
N HIS A 180 -11.57 12.02 -9.24
CA HIS A 180 -10.48 11.12 -9.62
C HIS A 180 -9.76 10.46 -8.43
N TRP A 181 -10.34 10.49 -7.21
CA TRP A 181 -9.74 9.89 -6.01
C TRP A 181 -10.74 8.99 -5.29
N GLY A 182 -10.29 7.85 -4.81
CA GLY A 182 -11.14 6.92 -4.07
C GLY A 182 -10.43 5.61 -3.75
N GLY A 183 -11.19 4.62 -3.30
CA GLY A 183 -10.68 3.36 -2.80
C GLY A 183 -10.75 2.21 -3.80
N TRP A 184 -9.78 1.33 -3.68
CA TRP A 184 -9.76 0.01 -4.28
C TRP A 184 -9.81 -1.05 -3.18
N ARG A 185 -10.65 -2.06 -3.37
CA ARG A 185 -10.70 -3.26 -2.54
C ARG A 185 -9.98 -4.39 -3.23
N LEU A 186 -9.01 -4.99 -2.54
CA LEU A 186 -8.45 -6.29 -2.88
C LEU A 186 -9.38 -7.35 -2.30
N VAL A 187 -10.06 -8.10 -3.15
CA VAL A 187 -10.91 -9.24 -2.78
C VAL A 187 -10.04 -10.51 -2.90
N PRO A 188 -9.53 -11.05 -1.79
CA PRO A 188 -8.53 -12.09 -1.83
C PRO A 188 -9.09 -13.41 -2.37
N ILE A 189 -8.33 -14.07 -3.23
CA ILE A 189 -8.59 -15.43 -3.74
C ILE A 189 -7.58 -16.43 -3.20
N GLU A 190 -6.44 -15.95 -2.67
CA GLU A 190 -5.38 -16.77 -2.10
C GLU A 190 -4.63 -15.94 -1.05
N TRP A 191 -4.31 -16.57 0.09
CA TRP A 191 -3.46 -16.01 1.12
C TRP A 191 -2.30 -16.94 1.42
N GLU A 192 -1.13 -16.38 1.71
CA GLU A 192 0.02 -17.11 2.22
C GLU A 192 0.59 -16.38 3.43
N PHE A 193 0.77 -17.12 4.52
CA PHE A 193 1.41 -16.65 5.75
C PHE A 193 2.74 -17.37 5.89
N TRP A 194 3.82 -16.60 5.91
CA TRP A 194 5.17 -17.14 6.02
C TRP A 194 5.87 -16.59 7.26
N GLN A 195 6.51 -17.48 8.00
CA GLN A 195 7.33 -17.18 9.18
C GLN A 195 8.71 -17.77 9.00
N GLY A 196 9.78 -16.96 9.12
CA GLY A 196 11.16 -17.43 9.16
C GLY A 196 11.42 -18.33 10.38
N ARG A 197 12.27 -19.34 10.23
CA ARG A 197 12.70 -20.29 11.26
C ARG A 197 14.19 -20.17 11.49
#